data_b3332addd28003864b6657dc83961040
#
_entry.id   b3332addd28003864b6657dc83961040
#
_cell.length_a   1.000
_cell.length_b   1.000
_cell.length_c   1.000
_cell.angle_alpha   90.00
_cell.angle_beta   90.00
_cell.angle_gamma   90.00
#
_symmetry.space_group_name_H-M   'P 1'
#
loop_
_entity.id
_entity.type
_entity.pdbx_description
1 polymer ?
#
loop_
_entity_poly.entity_id
_entity_poly.type
_entity_poly.pdbx_seq_one_letter_code
_entity_poly.pdbx_strand_id
1 'polypeptide(L)'
;MADILYVYKTSIYANLTNKCPCRCTFCIRNNTDTIGNADTLWHKHDPSIEEIKKAVDDFDFTGFKELVFCGYGEPTNALDNLIATAEYVREKHPDIKLRLNTNGLGDVINKKPVAELLSKYIDSVSISLNTCSSEKYDEVCRPVFNNAYESMLKFAADAKKYFGHTQFSIVDTIPKEDIEACQKIADDMGIHLRIRKYSA
;
A
#
# COMPACT_ATOMS: atom_id res chain seq x y z
N MET A 1 -20.85 8.12 4.03
CA MET A 1 -20.00 7.72 2.89
C MET A 1 -18.68 7.30 3.51
N ALA A 2 -17.96 6.35 2.94
CA ALA A 2 -16.65 5.99 3.50
C ALA A 2 -15.66 7.14 3.29
N ASP A 3 -14.70 7.27 4.21
CA ASP A 3 -13.67 8.29 4.10
C ASP A 3 -12.67 7.91 3.00
N ILE A 4 -12.55 8.77 2.00
CA ILE A 4 -11.55 8.66 0.93
C ILE A 4 -10.21 9.12 1.47
N LEU A 5 -10.15 10.26 2.16
CA LEU A 5 -9.00 10.75 2.87
C LEU A 5 -9.23 10.70 4.38
N TYR A 6 -8.25 10.24 5.12
CA TYR A 6 -8.28 10.19 6.58
C TYR A 6 -6.88 10.38 7.16
N VAL A 7 -6.82 10.74 8.44
CA VAL A 7 -5.57 10.91 9.16
C VAL A 7 -5.27 9.66 9.98
N TYR A 8 -4.08 9.12 9.82
CA TYR A 8 -3.55 8.10 10.71
C TYR A 8 -2.13 8.48 11.12
N LYS A 9 -1.90 8.61 12.44
CA LYS A 9 -0.67 9.14 13.02
C LYS A 9 -0.38 10.54 12.50
N THR A 10 0.71 10.72 11.76
CA THR A 10 1.20 12.02 11.26
C THR A 10 1.01 12.19 9.75
N SER A 11 0.30 11.30 9.09
CA SER A 11 0.14 11.31 7.64
C SER A 11 -1.32 11.27 7.24
N ILE A 12 -1.62 11.80 6.06
CA ILE A 12 -2.90 11.63 5.38
C ILE A 12 -2.86 10.28 4.66
N TYR A 13 -3.96 9.56 4.66
CA TYR A 13 -4.13 8.28 3.97
C TYR A 13 -5.24 8.39 2.94
N ALA A 14 -5.02 7.78 1.77
CA ALA A 14 -6.00 7.72 0.69
C ALA A 14 -6.50 6.28 0.51
N ASN A 15 -7.80 6.07 0.79
CA ASN A 15 -8.51 4.81 0.64
C ASN A 15 -9.31 4.84 -0.67
N LEU A 16 -8.82 4.14 -1.70
CA LEU A 16 -9.36 4.26 -3.06
C LEU A 16 -10.22 3.07 -3.49
N THR A 17 -10.24 1.98 -2.73
CA THR A 17 -10.97 0.77 -3.08
C THR A 17 -11.07 -0.19 -1.90
N ASN A 18 -12.10 -1.05 -1.91
CA ASN A 18 -12.17 -2.21 -1.00
C ASN A 18 -11.55 -3.46 -1.62
N LYS A 19 -11.22 -3.45 -2.92
CA LYS A 19 -10.72 -4.62 -3.64
C LYS A 19 -9.29 -4.94 -3.23
N CYS A 20 -9.04 -6.19 -2.87
CA CYS A 20 -7.70 -6.69 -2.56
C CYS A 20 -7.62 -8.16 -3.00
N PRO A 21 -6.58 -8.59 -3.72
CA PRO A 21 -6.41 -9.98 -4.12
C PRO A 21 -5.94 -10.88 -2.97
N CYS A 22 -5.66 -10.31 -1.78
CA CYS A 22 -5.23 -11.06 -0.61
C CYS A 22 -6.29 -11.08 0.49
N ARG A 23 -6.28 -12.14 1.31
CA ARG A 23 -7.12 -12.32 2.51
C ARG A 23 -6.23 -12.61 3.72
N CYS A 24 -5.30 -11.69 3.99
CA CYS A 24 -4.29 -11.86 5.04
C CYS A 24 -4.92 -12.13 6.40
N THR A 25 -4.33 -13.05 7.16
CA THR A 25 -4.81 -13.45 8.49
C THR A 25 -4.75 -12.31 9.50
N PHE A 26 -3.79 -11.41 9.34
CA PHE A 26 -3.56 -10.23 10.19
C PHE A 26 -4.16 -8.93 9.63
N CYS A 27 -5.02 -9.01 8.59
CA CYS A 27 -5.55 -7.80 7.95
C CYS A 27 -6.41 -7.01 8.92
N ILE A 28 -6.10 -5.72 9.09
CA ILE A 28 -6.79 -4.86 10.04
C ILE A 28 -8.29 -4.73 9.76
N ARG A 29 -8.71 -4.81 8.51
CA ARG A 29 -10.12 -4.77 8.10
C ARG A 29 -10.97 -5.92 8.66
N ASN A 30 -10.33 -6.97 9.21
CA ASN A 30 -11.03 -8.07 9.85
C ASN A 30 -11.44 -7.73 11.30
N ASN A 31 -10.84 -6.69 11.89
CA ASN A 31 -10.97 -6.37 13.31
C ASN A 31 -11.65 -5.03 13.56
N THR A 32 -11.66 -4.12 12.58
CA THR A 32 -12.24 -2.79 12.74
C THR A 32 -12.77 -2.25 11.41
N ASP A 33 -13.80 -1.41 11.49
CA ASP A 33 -14.36 -0.68 10.34
C ASP A 33 -13.72 0.70 10.18
N THR A 34 -12.86 1.10 11.13
CA THR A 34 -12.26 2.44 11.19
C THR A 34 -10.76 2.37 11.50
N ILE A 35 -10.00 3.34 11.00
CA ILE A 35 -8.59 3.56 11.33
C ILE A 35 -8.37 5.07 11.47
N GLY A 36 -7.59 5.48 12.46
CA GLY A 36 -7.28 6.89 12.67
C GLY A 36 -8.52 7.70 13.03
N ASN A 37 -8.78 8.76 12.27
CA ASN A 37 -9.96 9.62 12.43
C ASN A 37 -11.10 9.30 11.45
N ALA A 38 -11.00 8.19 10.69
CA ALA A 38 -12.05 7.80 9.77
C ALA A 38 -13.32 7.34 10.49
N ASP A 39 -14.49 7.71 9.96
CA ASP A 39 -15.77 7.17 10.42
C ASP A 39 -15.97 5.73 9.95
N THR A 40 -15.66 5.46 8.68
CA THR A 40 -15.59 4.12 8.10
C THR A 40 -14.72 4.12 6.84
N LEU A 41 -13.99 3.01 6.62
CA LEU A 41 -13.20 2.81 5.40
C LEU A 41 -13.87 1.87 4.38
N TRP A 42 -15.07 1.34 4.70
CA TRP A 42 -15.82 0.49 3.78
C TRP A 42 -16.62 1.31 2.76
N HIS A 43 -16.12 1.42 1.56
CA HIS A 43 -16.84 2.02 0.44
C HIS A 43 -18.08 1.20 0.05
N LYS A 44 -19.20 1.86 -0.25
CA LYS A 44 -20.36 1.21 -0.86
C LYS A 44 -20.15 0.91 -2.34
N HIS A 45 -19.31 1.71 -3.00
CA HIS A 45 -18.80 1.54 -4.37
C HIS A 45 -17.37 2.12 -4.42
N ASP A 46 -16.55 1.69 -5.35
CA ASP A 46 -15.25 2.33 -5.55
C ASP A 46 -15.47 3.82 -5.90
N PRO A 47 -14.79 4.76 -5.24
CA PRO A 47 -15.00 6.19 -5.49
C PRO A 47 -14.65 6.58 -6.93
N SER A 48 -15.43 7.45 -7.53
CA SER A 48 -15.10 8.06 -8.81
C SER A 48 -13.96 9.08 -8.65
N ILE A 49 -13.33 9.46 -9.75
CA ILE A 49 -12.26 10.48 -9.69
C ILE A 49 -12.80 11.84 -9.25
N GLU A 50 -14.05 12.17 -9.56
CA GLU A 50 -14.71 13.40 -9.11
C GLU A 50 -14.93 13.41 -7.61
N GLU A 51 -15.36 12.27 -7.03
CA GLU A 51 -15.49 12.11 -5.57
C GLU A 51 -14.14 12.23 -4.88
N ILE A 52 -13.08 11.65 -5.47
CA ILE A 52 -11.71 11.74 -4.95
C ILE A 52 -11.19 13.18 -5.00
N LYS A 53 -11.33 13.87 -6.13
CA LYS A 53 -10.92 15.26 -6.28
C LYS A 53 -11.63 16.17 -5.29
N LYS A 54 -12.96 15.98 -5.14
CA LYS A 54 -13.72 16.70 -4.13
C LYS A 54 -13.21 16.43 -2.72
N ALA A 55 -12.88 15.17 -2.38
CA ALA A 55 -12.31 14.84 -1.09
C ALA A 55 -10.95 15.51 -0.86
N VAL A 56 -10.11 15.64 -1.90
CA VAL A 56 -8.84 16.39 -1.83
C VAL A 56 -9.09 17.89 -1.62
N ASP A 57 -10.03 18.50 -2.35
CA ASP A 57 -10.35 19.90 -2.23
C ASP A 57 -10.96 20.28 -0.86
N ASP A 58 -11.74 19.37 -0.27
CA ASP A 58 -12.39 19.57 1.04
C ASP A 58 -11.46 19.26 2.23
N PHE A 59 -10.31 18.62 2.01
CA PHE A 59 -9.42 18.18 3.08
C PHE A 59 -8.38 19.24 3.45
N ASP A 60 -8.16 19.46 4.75
CA ASP A 60 -7.12 20.37 5.24
C ASP A 60 -5.75 19.67 5.27
N PHE A 61 -4.87 20.02 4.34
CA PHE A 61 -3.49 19.53 4.24
C PHE A 61 -2.50 20.26 5.15
N THR A 62 -2.95 21.27 5.89
CA THR A 62 -2.07 22.10 6.75
C THR A 62 -1.36 21.26 7.80
N GLY A 63 -0.04 21.37 7.85
CA GLY A 63 0.80 20.66 8.82
C GLY A 63 1.17 19.23 8.44
N PHE A 64 0.58 18.67 7.39
CA PHE A 64 0.96 17.37 6.86
C PHE A 64 2.09 17.50 5.83
N LYS A 65 2.91 16.45 5.75
CA LYS A 65 4.03 16.36 4.79
C LYS A 65 3.94 15.16 3.86
N GLU A 66 3.01 14.26 4.12
CA GLU A 66 2.91 13.00 3.39
C GLU A 66 1.44 12.59 3.22
N LEU A 67 1.11 12.13 2.00
CA LEU A 67 -0.08 11.36 1.70
C LEU A 67 0.31 9.93 1.33
N VAL A 68 -0.36 8.96 1.94
CA VAL A 68 -0.10 7.53 1.77
C VAL A 68 -1.28 6.88 1.07
N PHE A 69 -1.05 6.33 -0.11
CA PHE A 69 -2.03 5.46 -0.76
C PHE A 69 -2.10 4.14 -0.01
N CYS A 70 -3.11 3.99 0.82
CA CYS A 70 -3.34 2.82 1.67
C CYS A 70 -4.75 2.91 2.28
N GLY A 71 -5.46 1.82 2.29
CA GLY A 71 -6.81 1.71 2.86
C GLY A 71 -7.17 0.26 3.13
N TYR A 72 -8.45 -0.08 3.00
CA TYR A 72 -8.93 -1.45 3.18
C TYR A 72 -8.70 -2.35 1.96
N GLY A 73 -8.51 -1.75 0.79
CA GLY A 73 -8.10 -2.46 -0.41
C GLY A 73 -6.62 -2.33 -0.73
N GLU A 74 -6.23 -2.97 -1.82
CA GLU A 74 -4.92 -2.79 -2.43
C GLU A 74 -5.00 -1.62 -3.44
N PRO A 75 -4.25 -0.52 -3.25
CA PRO A 75 -4.39 0.66 -4.09
C PRO A 75 -4.18 0.41 -5.59
N THR A 76 -3.33 -0.56 -5.96
CA THR A 76 -3.07 -0.91 -7.37
C THR A 76 -4.24 -1.60 -8.07
N ASN A 77 -5.31 -2.02 -7.34
CA ASN A 77 -6.59 -2.41 -7.94
C ASN A 77 -7.36 -1.21 -8.53
N ALA A 78 -7.07 -0.01 -8.05
CA ALA A 78 -7.65 1.24 -8.55
C ALA A 78 -6.55 2.10 -9.21
N LEU A 79 -5.74 1.50 -10.11
CA LEU A 79 -4.53 2.10 -10.65
C LEU A 79 -4.79 3.46 -11.30
N ASP A 80 -5.86 3.59 -12.11
CA ASP A 80 -6.19 4.84 -12.80
C ASP A 80 -6.57 5.94 -11.78
N ASN A 81 -7.37 5.61 -10.77
CA ASN A 81 -7.70 6.52 -9.69
C ASN A 81 -6.49 6.89 -8.84
N LEU A 82 -5.58 5.93 -8.58
CA LEU A 82 -4.33 6.19 -7.86
C LEU A 82 -3.48 7.22 -8.61
N ILE A 83 -3.27 7.04 -9.91
CA ILE A 83 -2.49 7.96 -10.74
C ILE A 83 -3.16 9.34 -10.80
N ALA A 84 -4.45 9.39 -11.12
CA ALA A 84 -5.19 10.64 -11.21
C ALA A 84 -5.22 11.40 -9.87
N THR A 85 -5.30 10.67 -8.74
CA THR A 85 -5.20 11.27 -7.40
C THR A 85 -3.81 11.83 -7.15
N ALA A 86 -2.76 11.09 -7.51
CA ALA A 86 -1.38 11.52 -7.33
C ALA A 86 -1.07 12.79 -8.15
N GLU A 87 -1.52 12.85 -9.40
CA GLU A 87 -1.41 14.04 -10.25
C GLU A 87 -2.13 15.23 -9.63
N TYR A 88 -3.37 15.04 -9.20
CA TYR A 88 -4.19 16.11 -8.64
C TYR A 88 -3.63 16.65 -7.31
N VAL A 89 -3.20 15.75 -6.40
CA VAL A 89 -2.54 16.17 -5.16
C VAL A 89 -1.24 16.90 -5.44
N ARG A 90 -0.46 16.47 -6.42
CA ARG A 90 0.80 17.11 -6.81
C ARG A 90 0.57 18.51 -7.38
N GLU A 91 -0.53 18.72 -8.12
CA GLU A 91 -0.93 20.01 -8.65
C GLU A 91 -1.33 20.99 -7.52
N LYS A 92 -2.15 20.53 -6.58
CA LYS A 92 -2.72 21.36 -5.50
C LYS A 92 -1.78 21.55 -4.31
N HIS A 93 -0.99 20.52 -3.99
CA HIS A 93 -0.14 20.43 -2.81
C HIS A 93 1.26 19.92 -3.19
N PRO A 94 2.08 20.67 -3.94
CA PRO A 94 3.35 20.22 -4.52
C PRO A 94 4.38 19.77 -3.48
N ASP A 95 4.29 20.26 -2.25
CA ASP A 95 5.21 19.94 -1.15
C ASP A 95 4.87 18.62 -0.44
N ILE A 96 3.68 18.04 -0.69
CA ILE A 96 3.26 16.77 -0.10
C ILE A 96 3.99 15.61 -0.77
N LYS A 97 4.67 14.79 0.03
CA LYS A 97 5.28 13.54 -0.44
C LYS A 97 4.22 12.47 -0.62
N LEU A 98 4.32 11.72 -1.71
CA LEU A 98 3.38 10.66 -2.04
C LEU A 98 4.03 9.29 -1.82
N ARG A 99 3.43 8.47 -0.98
CA ARG A 99 3.90 7.11 -0.70
C ARG A 99 2.82 6.08 -1.03
N LEU A 100 3.23 4.98 -1.62
CA LEU A 100 2.38 3.82 -1.85
C LEU A 100 2.70 2.72 -0.83
N ASN A 101 1.70 2.25 -0.11
CA ASN A 101 1.75 0.98 0.61
C ASN A 101 1.02 -0.07 -0.22
N THR A 102 1.70 -1.15 -0.59
CA THR A 102 1.16 -2.16 -1.51
C THR A 102 1.54 -3.58 -1.09
N ASN A 103 0.74 -4.55 -1.50
CA ASN A 103 1.09 -5.96 -1.41
C ASN A 103 2.09 -6.41 -2.49
N GLY A 104 2.47 -5.53 -3.42
CA GLY A 104 3.44 -5.81 -4.47
C GLY A 104 2.90 -6.62 -5.66
N LEU A 105 1.58 -6.82 -5.75
CA LEU A 105 0.95 -7.60 -6.83
C LEU A 105 0.42 -6.73 -7.97
N GLY A 106 0.84 -5.47 -8.05
CA GLY A 106 0.37 -4.51 -9.04
C GLY A 106 0.52 -4.98 -10.49
N ASP A 107 1.62 -5.66 -10.81
CA ASP A 107 1.88 -6.19 -12.15
C ASP A 107 0.86 -7.26 -12.54
N VAL A 108 0.55 -8.17 -11.62
CA VAL A 108 -0.40 -9.28 -11.86
C VAL A 108 -1.82 -8.76 -11.93
N ILE A 109 -2.19 -7.84 -11.03
CA ILE A 109 -3.51 -7.19 -11.00
C ILE A 109 -3.77 -6.49 -12.34
N ASN A 110 -2.81 -5.72 -12.83
CA ASN A 110 -2.96 -4.89 -14.02
C ASN A 110 -2.48 -5.57 -15.31
N LYS A 111 -1.96 -6.81 -15.23
CA LYS A 111 -1.46 -7.61 -16.38
C LYS A 111 -0.38 -6.87 -17.20
N LYS A 112 0.39 -6.01 -16.53
CA LYS A 112 1.49 -5.22 -17.10
C LYS A 112 2.44 -4.75 -15.99
N PRO A 113 3.73 -4.50 -16.28
CA PRO A 113 4.62 -3.85 -15.33
C PRO A 113 4.11 -2.46 -14.96
N VAL A 114 4.03 -2.16 -13.64
CA VAL A 114 3.52 -0.87 -13.16
C VAL A 114 4.52 -0.07 -12.35
N ALA A 115 5.66 -0.65 -11.94
CA ALA A 115 6.65 0.02 -11.09
C ALA A 115 7.20 1.30 -11.74
N GLU A 116 7.62 1.24 -13.01
CA GLU A 116 8.11 2.42 -13.75
C GLU A 116 7.03 3.49 -13.92
N LEU A 117 5.80 3.07 -14.24
CA LEU A 117 4.67 3.99 -14.39
C LEU A 117 4.40 4.72 -13.06
N LEU A 118 4.30 3.98 -11.97
CA LEU A 118 3.99 4.54 -10.65
C LEU A 118 5.10 5.48 -10.14
N SER A 119 6.37 5.20 -10.44
CA SER A 119 7.49 6.03 -9.99
C SER A 119 7.49 7.44 -10.58
N LYS A 120 6.73 7.69 -11.65
CA LYS A 120 6.56 9.04 -12.22
C LYS A 120 5.68 9.94 -11.35
N TYR A 121 4.85 9.33 -10.49
CA TYR A 121 3.86 10.03 -9.68
C TYR A 121 4.12 9.89 -8.17
N ILE A 122 4.71 8.78 -7.74
CA ILE A 122 4.88 8.39 -6.33
C ILE A 122 6.35 8.49 -5.94
N ASP A 123 6.66 9.15 -4.82
CA ASP A 123 8.04 9.35 -4.35
C ASP A 123 8.65 8.11 -3.70
N SER A 124 7.84 7.30 -3.01
CA SER A 124 8.32 6.14 -2.26
C SER A 124 7.32 5.00 -2.21
N VAL A 125 7.81 3.78 -2.05
CA VAL A 125 6.96 2.59 -1.96
C VAL A 125 7.35 1.73 -0.77
N SER A 126 6.32 1.25 -0.04
CA SER A 126 6.44 0.26 1.02
C SER A 126 5.70 -1.00 0.61
N ILE A 127 6.45 -2.08 0.41
CA ILE A 127 5.96 -3.36 -0.10
C ILE A 127 5.81 -4.33 1.05
N SER A 128 4.65 -4.97 1.15
CA SER A 128 4.35 -5.95 2.20
C SER A 128 4.99 -7.30 1.86
N LEU A 129 6.20 -7.56 2.37
CA LEU A 129 6.88 -8.86 2.25
C LEU A 129 6.16 -9.92 3.07
N ASN A 130 5.76 -9.58 4.28
CA ASN A 130 4.94 -10.31 5.25
C ASN A 130 5.54 -11.62 5.77
N THR A 131 6.28 -12.41 4.97
CA THR A 131 6.92 -13.66 5.38
C THR A 131 8.08 -14.02 4.46
N CYS A 132 8.78 -15.13 4.76
CA CYS A 132 10.08 -15.46 4.17
C CYS A 132 10.05 -16.55 3.09
N SER A 133 8.89 -17.15 2.76
CA SER A 133 8.78 -18.15 1.69
C SER A 133 7.41 -18.12 1.03
N SER A 134 7.33 -18.72 -0.16
CA SER A 134 6.08 -18.81 -0.95
C SER A 134 5.00 -19.57 -0.18
N GLU A 135 5.32 -20.70 0.43
CA GLU A 135 4.38 -21.52 1.18
C GLU A 135 3.78 -20.74 2.36
N LYS A 136 4.65 -20.08 3.15
CA LYS A 136 4.20 -19.25 4.27
C LYS A 136 3.43 -18.03 3.79
N TYR A 137 3.78 -17.48 2.61
CA TYR A 137 3.04 -16.36 2.03
C TYR A 137 1.60 -16.77 1.67
N ASP A 138 1.43 -17.94 1.09
CA ASP A 138 0.11 -18.50 0.76
C ASP A 138 -0.74 -18.75 2.03
N GLU A 139 -0.13 -19.23 3.11
CA GLU A 139 -0.80 -19.45 4.40
C GLU A 139 -1.25 -18.11 5.05
N VAL A 140 -0.35 -17.11 5.07
CA VAL A 140 -0.53 -15.87 5.80
C VAL A 140 -1.31 -14.84 4.98
N CYS A 141 -0.98 -14.66 3.70
CA CYS A 141 -1.57 -13.64 2.83
C CYS A 141 -2.76 -14.13 2.03
N ARG A 142 -2.86 -15.44 1.77
CA ARG A 142 -3.97 -16.10 1.05
C ARG A 142 -4.33 -15.38 -0.25
N PRO A 143 -3.35 -15.22 -1.18
CA PRO A 143 -3.58 -14.53 -2.44
C PRO A 143 -4.49 -15.36 -3.36
N VAL A 144 -5.18 -14.67 -4.28
CA VAL A 144 -5.96 -15.36 -5.34
C VAL A 144 -5.11 -15.72 -6.56
N PHE A 145 -3.88 -15.22 -6.64
CA PHE A 145 -2.95 -15.48 -7.72
C PHE A 145 -1.95 -16.57 -7.36
N ASN A 146 -1.67 -17.46 -8.30
CA ASN A 146 -0.53 -18.37 -8.20
C ASN A 146 0.78 -17.57 -8.32
N ASN A 147 1.85 -18.05 -7.69
CA ASN A 147 3.18 -17.41 -7.68
C ASN A 147 3.14 -15.96 -7.20
N ALA A 148 2.26 -15.64 -6.24
CA ALA A 148 2.10 -14.28 -5.73
C ALA A 148 3.36 -13.77 -5.00
N TYR A 149 4.04 -14.65 -4.27
CA TYR A 149 5.28 -14.32 -3.56
C TYR A 149 6.40 -13.91 -4.53
N GLU A 150 6.64 -14.69 -5.56
CA GLU A 150 7.63 -14.40 -6.61
C GLU A 150 7.27 -13.14 -7.39
N SER A 151 5.98 -12.93 -7.65
CA SER A 151 5.48 -11.71 -8.31
C SER A 151 5.72 -10.47 -7.47
N MET A 152 5.51 -10.54 -6.14
CA MET A 152 5.81 -9.47 -5.20
C MET A 152 7.31 -9.17 -5.14
N LEU A 153 8.17 -10.19 -5.09
CA LEU A 153 9.62 -10.01 -5.10
C LEU A 153 10.11 -9.40 -6.43
N LYS A 154 9.54 -9.82 -7.57
CA LYS A 154 9.83 -9.22 -8.87
C LYS A 154 9.44 -7.74 -8.88
N PHE A 155 8.23 -7.41 -8.43
CA PHE A 155 7.79 -6.01 -8.32
C PHE A 155 8.74 -5.20 -7.42
N ALA A 156 9.20 -5.76 -6.29
CA ALA A 156 10.14 -5.10 -5.40
C ALA A 156 11.50 -4.82 -6.06
N ALA A 157 12.00 -5.78 -6.85
CA ALA A 157 13.24 -5.60 -7.62
C ALA A 157 13.10 -4.49 -8.68
N ASP A 158 11.94 -4.42 -9.35
CA ASP A 158 11.66 -3.36 -10.31
C ASP A 158 11.44 -2.01 -9.62
N ALA A 159 10.70 -1.99 -8.51
CA ALA A 159 10.49 -0.78 -7.70
C ALA A 159 11.82 -0.16 -7.24
N LYS A 160 12.77 -0.99 -6.80
CA LYS A 160 14.11 -0.51 -6.41
C LYS A 160 14.85 0.23 -7.53
N LYS A 161 14.58 -0.09 -8.80
CA LYS A 161 15.22 0.58 -9.95
C LYS A 161 14.63 1.97 -10.20
N TYR A 162 13.35 2.15 -9.95
CA TYR A 162 12.61 3.32 -10.41
C TYR A 162 12.23 4.30 -9.30
N PHE A 163 11.98 3.82 -8.06
CA PHE A 163 11.59 4.70 -6.96
C PHE A 163 12.81 5.25 -6.22
N GLY A 164 12.73 6.50 -5.79
CA GLY A 164 13.76 7.12 -4.95
C GLY A 164 13.93 6.46 -3.59
N HIS A 165 12.84 5.85 -3.07
CA HIS A 165 12.88 5.07 -1.83
C HIS A 165 11.94 3.87 -1.91
N THR A 166 12.51 2.68 -1.71
CA THR A 166 11.79 1.40 -1.66
C THR A 166 12.09 0.72 -0.34
N GLN A 167 11.07 0.25 0.36
CA GLN A 167 11.22 -0.55 1.58
C GLN A 167 10.29 -1.75 1.58
N PHE A 168 10.72 -2.83 2.23
CA PHE A 168 9.84 -3.90 2.66
C PHE A 168 9.20 -3.60 4.00
N SER A 169 8.04 -4.20 4.26
CA SER A 169 7.43 -4.22 5.58
C SER A 169 6.89 -5.60 5.92
N ILE A 170 7.00 -5.96 7.18
CA ILE A 170 6.35 -7.13 7.80
C ILE A 170 5.60 -6.69 9.04
N VAL A 171 4.62 -7.50 9.47
CA VAL A 171 3.97 -7.36 10.77
C VAL A 171 4.57 -8.43 11.70
N ASP A 172 4.83 -8.09 12.97
CA ASP A 172 5.50 -8.94 13.95
C ASP A 172 4.60 -10.08 14.50
N THR A 173 3.71 -10.60 13.65
CA THR A 173 2.83 -11.74 13.94
C THR A 173 3.43 -13.09 13.53
N ILE A 174 4.62 -13.09 12.95
CA ILE A 174 5.34 -14.27 12.47
C ILE A 174 6.47 -14.64 13.46
N PRO A 175 6.94 -15.91 13.47
CA PRO A 175 8.05 -16.34 14.31
C PRO A 175 9.32 -15.50 14.12
N LYS A 176 10.16 -15.44 15.18
CA LYS A 176 11.39 -14.65 15.15
C LYS A 176 12.36 -15.11 14.07
N GLU A 177 12.48 -16.42 13.87
CA GLU A 177 13.30 -17.03 12.81
C GLU A 177 12.83 -16.61 11.40
N ASP A 178 11.52 -16.38 11.21
CA ASP A 178 10.97 -15.91 9.95
C ASP A 178 11.26 -14.41 9.75
N ILE A 179 11.26 -13.64 10.84
CA ILE A 179 11.67 -12.21 10.78
C ILE A 179 13.15 -12.11 10.37
N GLU A 180 14.02 -12.96 10.94
CA GLU A 180 15.45 -13.00 10.58
C GLU A 180 15.65 -13.43 9.12
N ALA A 181 14.87 -14.40 8.64
CA ALA A 181 14.88 -14.80 7.23
C ALA A 181 14.37 -13.70 6.29
N CYS A 182 13.32 -12.97 6.68
CA CYS A 182 12.86 -11.79 5.95
C CYS A 182 13.93 -10.68 5.89
N GLN A 183 14.68 -10.49 6.98
CA GLN A 183 15.79 -9.52 6.99
C GLN A 183 16.86 -9.92 5.97
N LYS A 184 17.22 -11.20 5.91
CA LYS A 184 18.17 -11.70 4.93
C LYS A 184 17.71 -11.47 3.49
N ILE A 185 16.43 -11.75 3.18
CA ILE A 185 15.86 -11.48 1.85
C ILE A 185 15.98 -9.98 1.51
N ALA A 186 15.65 -9.12 2.47
CA ALA A 186 15.73 -7.69 2.30
C ALA A 186 17.18 -7.22 2.06
N ASP A 187 18.14 -7.75 2.83
CA ASP A 187 19.57 -7.46 2.68
C ASP A 187 20.11 -7.92 1.33
N ASP A 188 19.79 -9.15 0.90
CA ASP A 188 20.19 -9.72 -0.39
C ASP A 188 19.63 -8.89 -1.57
N MET A 189 18.46 -8.32 -1.43
CA MET A 189 17.88 -7.41 -2.40
C MET A 189 18.34 -5.95 -2.24
N GLY A 190 19.03 -5.62 -1.13
CA GLY A 190 19.45 -4.26 -0.77
C GLY A 190 18.24 -3.32 -0.58
N ILE A 191 17.16 -3.82 0.03
CA ILE A 191 15.94 -3.10 0.34
C ILE A 191 15.80 -3.06 1.87
N HIS A 192 15.53 -1.88 2.44
CA HIS A 192 15.34 -1.76 3.88
C HIS A 192 14.09 -2.53 4.36
N LEU A 193 14.19 -3.29 5.46
CA LEU A 193 13.06 -3.96 6.10
C LEU A 193 12.55 -3.16 7.28
N ARG A 194 11.27 -2.83 7.25
CA ARG A 194 10.54 -2.23 8.37
C ARG A 194 9.67 -3.28 9.06
N ILE A 195 9.92 -3.50 10.36
CA ILE A 195 9.07 -4.35 11.20
C ILE A 195 8.00 -3.48 11.85
N ARG A 196 6.74 -3.79 11.63
CA ARG A 196 5.59 -3.10 12.22
C ARG A 196 5.01 -3.94 13.34
N LYS A 197 4.73 -3.30 14.48
CA LYS A 197 3.96 -3.95 15.54
C LYS A 197 2.53 -4.19 15.07
N TYR A 198 2.01 -5.37 15.38
CA TYR A 198 0.60 -5.66 15.18
C TYR A 198 -0.24 -4.72 16.04
N SER A 199 -1.24 -4.10 15.42
CA SER A 199 -2.28 -3.34 16.12
C SER A 199 -3.61 -4.03 15.82
N ALA A 200 -4.18 -4.64 16.86
CA ALA A 200 -5.51 -5.22 16.80
C ALA A 200 -6.56 -4.12 16.68
#